data_7905db848e6e846da07dd3da9bd22f6c
#
_entry.id   7905db848e6e846da07dd3da9bd22f6c
#
_cell.length_a   1.000
_cell.length_b   1.000
_cell.length_c   1.000
_cell.angle_alpha   90.00
_cell.angle_beta   90.00
_cell.angle_gamma   90.00
#
_symmetry.space_group_name_H-M   'P 1'
#
loop_
_entity.id
_entity.type
_entity.pdbx_description
1 polymer ?
#
loop_
_entity_poly.entity_id
_entity_poly.type
_entity_poly.pdbx_seq_one_letter_code
_entity_poly.pdbx_strand_id
1 'polypeptide(L)'
;MGNVLTAARNQLHQGDCIEQLGALEAGSVDLVFADPPFNIGYKYDVYDDKQQEEDYLRWSSEWIGQVHRVLKPDGTFWLAIGDEYAAELKIEAKRLGFHCRSWVIWYYTFGVNCVNGFSRSHTHLFHFVKNPSRFTFNRLNPQIRVQSARQLVYADARANPNGRLPDNTWITRPQDAPQSFSPSHDTWYFGRVAGTFKEREGFHGCQMPEQLLARIIRASSHPQDLVLDPFGGSGTTLCVAKKLGRQWMGFELSEEYAKRIQERLEKTQVGEPIDGPEDPIESAPSTAKGKKRPKPFDERTEKIVMDAYKAAAQGLSVDQLLCDKDKNRSFVEQCLDHKLGGNAEVWNSYLVELSKSQKWPEPTESKLELRRDLLESIGFASEIAWKLLSIDYRKPLQEILCNPDFAEEFDRLAKLYSGSDCQATSLEYRQVALEIRKRSEAARTPASKELQEWAQAHRKLPEVSLSDNLWHLGFSGVYVLYVGENAIFANESSDMRHQIETILANPQWRKLQIDRVKFFAMEGTLNQRYKVKAMLAQHERTLMNCSLLVADSEIP
;
A
#
# COMPACT_ATOMS: atom_id res chain seq x y z
N MET A 1 38.53 0.92 7.49
CA MET A 1 37.41 0.09 7.03
C MET A 1 36.18 0.66 7.69
N GLY A 2 35.41 1.50 6.96
CA GLY A 2 34.17 2.09 7.48
C GLY A 2 33.15 0.98 7.70
N ASN A 3 32.41 1.06 8.80
CA ASN A 3 31.28 0.17 9.06
C ASN A 3 30.28 0.30 7.90
N VAL A 4 30.18 -0.72 7.05
CA VAL A 4 29.11 -0.83 6.07
C VAL A 4 27.82 -1.04 6.87
N LEU A 5 26.98 -0.01 6.91
CA LEU A 5 25.64 -0.14 7.47
C LEU A 5 24.86 -1.09 6.56
N THR A 6 24.57 -2.28 7.06
CA THR A 6 23.44 -3.04 6.50
C THR A 6 22.26 -2.09 6.48
N ALA A 7 21.56 -1.96 5.34
CA ALA A 7 20.46 -1.00 5.16
C ALA A 7 19.41 -1.21 6.26
N ALA A 8 19.60 -0.52 7.39
CA ALA A 8 18.69 -0.55 8.52
C ALA A 8 17.36 0.06 8.04
N ARG A 9 16.35 -0.77 7.91
CA ARG A 9 15.04 -0.41 7.36
C ARG A 9 14.22 0.35 8.40
N ASN A 10 13.36 1.23 7.93
CA ASN A 10 12.47 2.07 8.74
C ASN A 10 13.24 2.98 9.70
N GLN A 11 14.28 3.62 9.17
CA GLN A 11 15.10 4.55 9.93
C GLN A 11 15.27 5.89 9.21
N LEU A 12 15.28 6.94 9.99
CA LEU A 12 15.67 8.29 9.59
C LEU A 12 17.05 8.58 10.19
N HIS A 13 17.98 9.00 9.37
CA HIS A 13 19.32 9.39 9.80
C HIS A 13 19.52 10.89 9.61
N GLN A 14 19.96 11.56 10.64
CA GLN A 14 20.37 12.95 10.54
C GLN A 14 21.81 13.03 9.99
N GLY A 15 22.02 13.84 8.96
CA GLY A 15 23.33 14.06 8.38
C GLY A 15 23.33 14.35 6.88
N ASP A 16 24.51 14.53 6.33
CA ASP A 16 24.71 14.78 4.90
C ASP A 16 24.35 13.58 4.06
N CYS A 17 23.59 13.79 2.97
CA CYS A 17 23.06 12.72 2.12
C CYS A 17 24.18 11.93 1.41
N ILE A 18 25.29 12.56 1.03
CA ILE A 18 26.41 11.90 0.34
C ILE A 18 27.11 10.93 1.29
N GLU A 19 27.37 11.38 2.52
CA GLU A 19 27.98 10.55 3.55
C GLU A 19 27.08 9.37 3.92
N GLN A 20 25.80 9.64 4.16
CA GLN A 20 24.82 8.60 4.50
C GLN A 20 24.62 7.59 3.37
N LEU A 21 24.46 8.05 2.13
CA LEU A 21 24.43 7.18 0.97
C LEU A 21 25.72 6.36 0.86
N GLY A 22 26.88 6.98 1.06
CA GLY A 22 28.19 6.33 0.99
C GLY A 22 28.34 5.14 1.94
N ALA A 23 27.67 5.20 3.10
CA ALA A 23 27.69 4.14 4.11
C ALA A 23 26.78 2.95 3.76
N LEU A 24 25.82 3.09 2.85
CA LEU A 24 24.90 2.02 2.47
C LEU A 24 25.56 0.97 1.58
N GLU A 25 25.11 -0.26 1.69
CA GLU A 25 25.49 -1.35 0.79
C GLU A 25 25.03 -1.06 -0.65
N ALA A 26 25.88 -1.36 -1.63
CA ALA A 26 25.55 -1.22 -3.04
C ALA A 26 24.42 -2.20 -3.43
N GLY A 27 23.45 -1.72 -4.23
CA GLY A 27 22.36 -2.57 -4.71
C GLY A 27 21.37 -2.99 -3.62
N SER A 28 21.21 -2.19 -2.58
CA SER A 28 20.33 -2.49 -1.42
C SER A 28 18.94 -1.84 -1.50
N VAL A 29 18.75 -0.80 -2.33
CA VAL A 29 17.55 0.03 -2.40
C VAL A 29 16.73 -0.29 -3.64
N ASP A 30 15.41 -0.37 -3.50
CA ASP A 30 14.48 -0.66 -4.60
C ASP A 30 14.04 0.62 -5.33
N LEU A 31 13.70 1.66 -4.58
CA LEU A 31 13.22 2.94 -5.10
C LEU A 31 13.89 4.10 -4.36
N VAL A 32 14.41 5.05 -5.11
CA VAL A 32 14.81 6.36 -4.59
C VAL A 32 13.88 7.42 -5.15
N PHE A 33 13.33 8.26 -4.27
CA PHE A 33 12.72 9.53 -4.63
C PHE A 33 13.56 10.65 -4.03
N ALA A 34 13.97 11.62 -4.84
CA ALA A 34 14.75 12.77 -4.40
C ALA A 34 14.09 14.09 -4.82
N ASP A 35 13.93 14.98 -3.85
CA ASP A 35 13.49 16.38 -4.02
C ASP A 35 14.58 17.29 -3.43
N PRO A 36 15.74 17.42 -4.12
CA PRO A 36 16.87 18.20 -3.60
C PRO A 36 16.53 19.70 -3.56
N PRO A 37 17.28 20.51 -2.82
CA PRO A 37 17.26 21.98 -2.99
C PRO A 37 17.49 22.37 -4.44
N PHE A 38 16.70 23.36 -4.94
CA PHE A 38 16.68 23.72 -6.38
C PHE A 38 17.69 24.81 -6.77
N ASN A 39 18.47 25.28 -5.81
CA ASN A 39 19.43 26.39 -5.97
C ASN A 39 18.79 27.70 -6.47
N ILE A 40 17.59 27.99 -5.97
CA ILE A 40 16.79 29.17 -6.32
C ILE A 40 16.78 30.25 -5.24
N GLY A 41 17.57 30.06 -4.18
CA GLY A 41 17.68 30.99 -3.04
C GLY A 41 16.56 30.83 -2.02
N TYR A 42 15.97 29.64 -1.88
CA TYR A 42 15.03 29.35 -0.82
C TYR A 42 15.75 29.32 0.55
N LYS A 43 15.13 29.86 1.57
CA LYS A 43 15.72 29.90 2.91
C LYS A 43 15.44 28.61 3.67
N TYR A 44 16.41 27.73 3.71
CA TYR A 44 16.45 26.60 4.63
C TYR A 44 17.12 27.01 5.95
N ASP A 45 17.02 26.18 6.98
CA ASP A 45 17.62 26.44 8.29
C ASP A 45 19.14 26.22 8.31
N VAL A 46 19.61 25.16 7.63
CA VAL A 46 21.03 24.72 7.66
C VAL A 46 21.69 24.58 6.28
N TYR A 47 20.98 24.92 5.19
CA TYR A 47 21.48 24.79 3.83
C TYR A 47 21.39 26.11 3.06
N ASP A 48 22.47 26.49 2.38
CA ASP A 48 22.49 27.65 1.48
C ASP A 48 22.04 27.23 0.07
N ASP A 49 20.82 27.62 -0.30
CA ASP A 49 20.20 27.34 -1.61
C ASP A 49 20.58 28.37 -2.68
N LYS A 50 21.74 29.01 -2.55
CA LYS A 50 22.27 29.99 -3.51
C LYS A 50 23.75 29.75 -3.76
N GLN A 51 24.06 28.57 -4.27
CA GLN A 51 25.42 28.18 -4.62
C GLN A 51 25.78 28.64 -6.06
N GLN A 52 27.09 28.69 -6.36
CA GLN A 52 27.53 28.84 -7.74
C GLN A 52 27.11 27.60 -8.56
N GLU A 53 26.81 27.78 -9.83
CA GLU A 53 26.30 26.71 -10.70
C GLU A 53 27.21 25.48 -10.75
N GLU A 54 28.52 25.70 -10.90
CA GLU A 54 29.49 24.58 -10.98
C GLU A 54 29.55 23.79 -9.68
N ASP A 55 29.42 24.46 -8.52
CA ASP A 55 29.44 23.80 -7.21
C ASP A 55 28.17 22.99 -6.99
N TYR A 56 27.02 23.54 -7.35
CA TYR A 56 25.74 22.86 -7.29
C TYR A 56 25.69 21.61 -8.20
N LEU A 57 26.21 21.75 -9.42
CA LEU A 57 26.25 20.63 -10.36
C LEU A 57 27.23 19.53 -9.92
N ARG A 58 28.39 19.91 -9.36
CA ARG A 58 29.35 18.96 -8.78
C ARG A 58 28.74 18.19 -7.62
N TRP A 59 28.16 18.90 -6.65
CA TRP A 59 27.44 18.30 -5.53
C TRP A 59 26.31 17.37 -6.02
N SER A 60 25.55 17.80 -7.02
CA SER A 60 24.47 17.00 -7.62
C SER A 60 25.02 15.73 -8.28
N SER A 61 26.15 15.80 -8.97
CA SER A 61 26.80 14.63 -9.55
C SER A 61 27.19 13.60 -8.48
N GLU A 62 27.72 14.07 -7.35
CA GLU A 62 28.18 13.20 -6.26
C GLU A 62 27.02 12.42 -5.65
N TRP A 63 25.94 13.08 -5.21
CA TRP A 63 24.83 12.35 -4.61
C TRP A 63 24.05 11.49 -5.63
N ILE A 64 23.88 11.93 -6.89
CA ILE A 64 23.25 11.10 -7.96
C ILE A 64 24.08 9.85 -8.22
N GLY A 65 25.43 9.98 -8.21
CA GLY A 65 26.35 8.85 -8.34
C GLY A 65 26.17 7.83 -7.21
N GLN A 66 26.03 8.31 -5.97
CA GLN A 66 25.75 7.44 -4.84
C GLN A 66 24.35 6.77 -4.94
N VAL A 67 23.31 7.50 -5.39
CA VAL A 67 21.99 6.91 -5.68
C VAL A 67 22.12 5.79 -6.70
N HIS A 68 22.88 6.00 -7.77
CA HIS A 68 23.14 4.93 -8.76
C HIS A 68 23.79 3.71 -8.12
N ARG A 69 24.76 3.89 -7.23
CA ARG A 69 25.45 2.80 -6.53
C ARG A 69 24.53 1.98 -5.64
N VAL A 70 23.71 2.65 -4.80
CA VAL A 70 22.86 1.97 -3.82
C VAL A 70 21.61 1.33 -4.40
N LEU A 71 21.14 1.78 -5.56
CA LEU A 71 20.00 1.18 -6.25
C LEU A 71 20.30 -0.24 -6.70
N LYS A 72 19.32 -1.14 -6.54
CA LYS A 72 19.32 -2.48 -7.14
C LYS A 72 19.42 -2.41 -8.66
N PRO A 73 19.84 -3.48 -9.34
CA PRO A 73 19.91 -3.51 -10.81
C PRO A 73 18.56 -3.21 -11.50
N ASP A 74 17.45 -3.57 -10.88
CA ASP A 74 16.07 -3.33 -11.32
C ASP A 74 15.38 -2.17 -10.58
N GLY A 75 16.15 -1.44 -9.77
CA GLY A 75 15.69 -0.30 -8.99
C GLY A 75 15.39 0.93 -9.84
N THR A 76 14.57 1.79 -9.28
CA THR A 76 14.05 3.01 -9.93
C THR A 76 14.46 4.26 -9.15
N PHE A 77 14.78 5.33 -9.87
CA PHE A 77 15.08 6.63 -9.31
C PHE A 77 14.14 7.70 -9.88
N TRP A 78 13.45 8.41 -9.00
CA TRP A 78 12.67 9.59 -9.33
C TRP A 78 13.34 10.84 -8.78
N LEU A 79 13.48 11.84 -9.64
CA LEU A 79 14.07 13.13 -9.31
C LEU A 79 13.04 14.23 -9.57
N ALA A 80 12.69 15.01 -8.54
CA ALA A 80 11.96 16.25 -8.65
C ALA A 80 12.94 17.42 -8.76
N ILE A 81 12.74 18.34 -9.70
CA ILE A 81 13.61 19.52 -9.88
C ILE A 81 12.85 20.65 -10.58
N GLY A 82 13.22 21.88 -10.29
CA GLY A 82 12.76 23.06 -11.02
C GLY A 82 13.31 23.16 -12.45
N ASP A 83 12.78 24.09 -13.23
CA ASP A 83 13.18 24.32 -14.62
C ASP A 83 14.61 24.84 -14.77
N GLU A 84 15.19 25.47 -13.73
CA GLU A 84 16.54 26.03 -13.73
C GLU A 84 17.62 24.98 -14.06
N TYR A 85 17.52 23.77 -13.48
CA TYR A 85 18.54 22.72 -13.61
C TYR A 85 18.01 21.40 -14.16
N ALA A 86 16.79 21.40 -14.71
CA ALA A 86 16.17 20.17 -15.20
C ALA A 86 16.96 19.50 -16.34
N ALA A 87 17.53 20.28 -17.23
CA ALA A 87 18.29 19.77 -18.37
C ALA A 87 19.66 19.22 -17.90
N GLU A 88 20.35 19.98 -17.07
CA GLU A 88 21.69 19.66 -16.55
C GLU A 88 21.65 18.38 -15.74
N LEU A 89 20.74 18.26 -14.77
CA LEU A 89 20.65 17.07 -13.93
C LEU A 89 20.20 15.84 -14.71
N LYS A 90 19.37 16.02 -15.74
CA LYS A 90 19.02 14.89 -16.64
C LYS A 90 20.24 14.39 -17.43
N ILE A 91 21.07 15.31 -17.94
CA ILE A 91 22.29 14.95 -18.67
C ILE A 91 23.25 14.25 -17.72
N GLU A 92 23.42 14.79 -16.53
CA GLU A 92 24.33 14.24 -15.53
C GLU A 92 23.90 12.85 -15.06
N ALA A 93 22.62 12.65 -14.75
CA ALA A 93 22.10 11.33 -14.41
C ALA A 93 22.34 10.30 -15.52
N LYS A 94 22.20 10.70 -16.78
CA LYS A 94 22.53 9.82 -17.93
C LYS A 94 24.02 9.52 -18.00
N ARG A 95 24.88 10.50 -17.75
CA ARG A 95 26.35 10.33 -17.71
C ARG A 95 26.76 9.31 -16.64
N LEU A 96 26.06 9.33 -15.51
CA LEU A 96 26.26 8.41 -14.39
C LEU A 96 25.64 7.01 -14.60
N GLY A 97 25.03 6.74 -15.76
CA GLY A 97 24.55 5.40 -16.13
C GLY A 97 23.05 5.19 -16.02
N PHE A 98 22.28 6.21 -15.67
CA PHE A 98 20.83 6.11 -15.65
C PHE A 98 20.20 6.21 -17.05
N HIS A 99 19.07 5.55 -17.24
CA HIS A 99 18.21 5.65 -18.40
C HIS A 99 16.92 6.37 -18.06
N CYS A 100 16.65 7.52 -18.68
CA CYS A 100 15.41 8.27 -18.49
C CYS A 100 14.26 7.57 -19.21
N ARG A 101 13.28 7.07 -18.46
CA ARG A 101 12.06 6.42 -19.00
C ARG A 101 10.96 7.40 -19.28
N SER A 102 10.81 8.42 -18.43
CA SER A 102 9.81 9.46 -18.61
C SER A 102 10.32 10.80 -18.07
N TRP A 103 9.99 11.85 -18.76
CA TRP A 103 10.09 13.21 -18.28
C TRP A 103 8.67 13.69 -18.04
N VAL A 104 8.26 13.74 -16.76
CA VAL A 104 6.90 14.04 -16.34
C VAL A 104 6.84 15.48 -15.88
N ILE A 105 5.77 16.18 -16.23
CA ILE A 105 5.46 17.53 -15.73
C ILE A 105 4.41 17.42 -14.64
N TRP A 106 4.80 17.68 -13.39
CA TRP A 106 3.86 17.91 -12.32
C TRP A 106 3.37 19.36 -12.39
N TYR A 107 2.14 19.51 -12.84
CA TYR A 107 1.49 20.81 -12.96
C TYR A 107 0.69 21.13 -11.68
N TYR A 108 0.76 22.39 -11.25
CA TYR A 108 -0.01 22.91 -10.13
C TYR A 108 -0.39 24.38 -10.35
N THR A 109 -1.40 24.85 -9.61
CA THR A 109 -1.77 26.26 -9.55
C THR A 109 -1.00 26.98 -8.43
N PHE A 110 -1.02 28.32 -8.43
CA PHE A 110 -0.31 29.15 -7.44
C PHE A 110 1.22 28.98 -7.46
N GLY A 111 1.79 28.94 -8.65
CA GLY A 111 3.24 29.00 -8.84
C GLY A 111 3.85 30.36 -8.52
N VAL A 112 5.13 30.49 -8.79
CA VAL A 112 5.87 31.75 -8.58
C VAL A 112 5.54 32.73 -9.71
N ASN A 113 5.04 33.92 -9.36
CA ASN A 113 4.83 34.99 -10.33
C ASN A 113 6.18 35.59 -10.74
N CYS A 114 6.44 35.65 -12.03
CA CYS A 114 7.63 36.27 -12.59
C CYS A 114 7.29 37.66 -13.14
N VAL A 115 8.18 38.64 -12.92
CA VAL A 115 7.99 40.00 -13.39
C VAL A 115 8.36 40.14 -14.90
N ASN A 116 9.42 39.45 -15.31
CA ASN A 116 10.01 39.54 -16.65
C ASN A 116 9.93 38.22 -17.42
N GLY A 117 8.93 37.36 -17.14
CA GLY A 117 8.74 36.07 -17.79
C GLY A 117 7.40 35.46 -17.44
N PHE A 118 7.14 34.26 -17.93
CA PHE A 118 5.92 33.54 -17.61
C PHE A 118 5.99 33.00 -16.17
N SER A 119 4.85 32.99 -15.47
CA SER A 119 4.76 32.40 -14.12
C SER A 119 5.08 30.92 -14.14
N ARG A 120 5.86 30.46 -13.16
CA ARG A 120 6.23 29.06 -13.01
C ARG A 120 5.17 28.33 -12.20
N SER A 121 4.60 27.28 -12.76
CA SER A 121 3.52 26.51 -12.13
C SER A 121 3.68 25.00 -12.34
N HIS A 122 4.91 24.52 -12.44
CA HIS A 122 5.20 23.12 -12.62
C HIS A 122 6.56 22.74 -12.00
N THR A 123 6.74 21.45 -11.77
CA THR A 123 8.00 20.82 -11.40
C THR A 123 8.26 19.65 -12.34
N HIS A 124 9.50 19.46 -12.71
CA HIS A 124 9.94 18.35 -13.53
C HIS A 124 10.15 17.12 -12.64
N LEU A 125 9.58 15.99 -13.06
CA LEU A 125 9.78 14.69 -12.41
C LEU A 125 10.43 13.75 -13.43
N PHE A 126 11.66 13.37 -13.17
CA PHE A 126 12.37 12.41 -14.01
C PHE A 126 12.23 11.01 -13.46
N HIS A 127 11.75 10.10 -14.29
CA HIS A 127 11.72 8.68 -14.02
C HIS A 127 12.96 8.03 -14.64
N PHE A 128 13.93 7.69 -13.81
CA PHE A 128 15.17 7.03 -14.20
C PHE A 128 15.20 5.57 -13.76
N VAL A 129 15.88 4.73 -14.51
CA VAL A 129 16.14 3.33 -14.19
C VAL A 129 17.61 2.98 -14.48
N LYS A 130 18.18 2.02 -13.74
CA LYS A 130 19.53 1.51 -14.02
C LYS A 130 19.54 0.61 -15.26
N ASN A 131 18.57 -0.27 -15.38
CA ASN A 131 18.46 -1.19 -16.50
C ASN A 131 17.18 -0.93 -17.28
N PRO A 132 17.26 -0.48 -18.56
CA PRO A 132 16.09 -0.15 -19.35
C PRO A 132 15.24 -1.37 -19.76
N SER A 133 15.81 -2.58 -19.66
CA SER A 133 15.12 -3.83 -20.02
C SER A 133 14.55 -4.56 -18.81
N ARG A 134 14.97 -4.18 -17.58
CA ARG A 134 14.53 -4.83 -16.35
C ARG A 134 14.42 -3.80 -15.22
N PHE A 135 13.22 -3.38 -14.92
CA PHE A 135 12.93 -2.45 -13.81
C PHE A 135 11.52 -2.66 -13.31
N THR A 136 11.28 -2.29 -12.08
CA THR A 136 9.94 -2.36 -11.48
C THR A 136 9.06 -1.25 -12.01
N PHE A 137 7.94 -1.63 -12.68
CA PHE A 137 6.90 -0.71 -13.12
C PHE A 137 5.53 -1.40 -13.11
N ASN A 138 4.71 -1.06 -12.14
CA ASN A 138 3.42 -1.69 -11.86
C ASN A 138 2.31 -1.18 -12.78
N ARG A 139 2.48 -1.34 -14.09
CA ARG A 139 1.59 -0.78 -15.14
C ARG A 139 0.12 -1.14 -15.01
N LEU A 140 -0.21 -2.22 -14.29
CA LEU A 140 -1.58 -2.70 -14.10
C LEU A 140 -2.23 -2.17 -12.82
N ASN A 141 -1.46 -1.50 -11.94
CA ASN A 141 -2.01 -0.94 -10.71
C ASN A 141 -3.09 0.10 -11.03
N PRO A 142 -4.36 -0.13 -10.65
CA PRO A 142 -5.47 0.74 -11.01
C PRO A 142 -5.37 2.14 -10.38
N GLN A 143 -4.62 2.28 -9.28
CA GLN A 143 -4.42 3.58 -8.62
C GLN A 143 -3.48 4.53 -9.39
N ILE A 144 -2.75 4.01 -10.39
CA ILE A 144 -1.94 4.81 -11.31
C ILE A 144 -2.54 4.88 -12.71
N ARG A 145 -3.64 4.17 -12.97
CA ARG A 145 -4.32 4.15 -14.28
C ARG A 145 -5.48 5.11 -14.30
N VAL A 146 -5.81 5.59 -15.46
CA VAL A 146 -6.88 6.54 -15.72
C VAL A 146 -7.78 6.04 -16.85
N GLN A 147 -9.05 6.45 -16.84
CA GLN A 147 -9.94 6.18 -17.95
C GLN A 147 -9.50 6.98 -19.17
N SER A 148 -9.43 6.34 -20.32
CA SER A 148 -9.05 7.02 -21.55
C SER A 148 -10.21 7.84 -22.12
N ALA A 149 -9.90 8.92 -22.85
CA ALA A 149 -10.89 9.66 -23.62
C ALA A 149 -11.67 8.75 -24.58
N ARG A 150 -11.05 7.69 -25.11
CA ARG A 150 -11.69 6.67 -25.93
C ARG A 150 -12.82 5.96 -25.22
N GLN A 151 -12.67 5.66 -23.93
CA GLN A 151 -13.73 5.05 -23.11
C GLN A 151 -14.82 6.05 -22.78
N LEU A 152 -14.43 7.26 -22.37
CA LEU A 152 -15.36 8.26 -21.82
C LEU A 152 -16.14 9.02 -22.92
N VAL A 153 -15.48 9.35 -24.03
CA VAL A 153 -16.05 10.19 -25.09
C VAL A 153 -16.67 9.33 -26.19
N TYR A 154 -15.99 8.27 -26.62
CA TYR A 154 -16.35 7.52 -27.81
C TYR A 154 -16.98 6.17 -27.52
N ALA A 155 -17.06 5.74 -26.27
CA ALA A 155 -17.52 4.40 -25.87
C ALA A 155 -16.92 3.29 -26.76
N ASP A 156 -15.66 3.44 -27.18
CA ASP A 156 -14.99 2.56 -28.12
C ASP A 156 -14.74 1.19 -27.48
N ALA A 157 -15.38 0.14 -27.98
CA ALA A 157 -15.24 -1.22 -27.49
C ALA A 157 -13.79 -1.76 -27.54
N ARG A 158 -12.90 -1.15 -28.32
CA ARG A 158 -11.46 -1.48 -28.39
C ARG A 158 -10.64 -0.82 -27.29
N ALA A 159 -11.23 0.08 -26.51
CA ALA A 159 -10.54 0.71 -25.40
C ALA A 159 -10.27 -0.33 -24.30
N ASN A 160 -9.08 -0.30 -23.69
CA ASN A 160 -8.77 -1.17 -22.57
C ASN A 160 -9.73 -0.85 -21.39
N PRO A 161 -10.53 -1.82 -20.93
CA PRO A 161 -11.48 -1.57 -19.84
C PRO A 161 -10.80 -1.16 -18.52
N ASN A 162 -9.54 -1.57 -18.31
CA ASN A 162 -8.73 -1.18 -17.17
C ASN A 162 -8.10 0.22 -17.33
N GLY A 163 -8.53 1.00 -18.30
CA GLY A 163 -7.97 2.32 -18.54
C GLY A 163 -6.58 2.29 -19.19
N ARG A 164 -5.88 3.41 -19.12
CA ARG A 164 -4.52 3.61 -19.61
C ARG A 164 -3.62 4.23 -18.52
N LEU A 165 -2.34 4.24 -18.72
CA LEU A 165 -1.44 5.07 -17.92
C LEU A 165 -1.68 6.55 -18.25
N PRO A 166 -1.57 7.47 -17.29
CA PRO A 166 -1.67 8.91 -17.55
C PRO A 166 -0.53 9.36 -18.48
N ASP A 167 -0.76 10.41 -19.22
CA ASP A 167 0.28 11.04 -20.05
C ASP A 167 1.34 11.70 -19.15
N ASN A 168 2.54 11.86 -19.69
CA ASN A 168 3.63 12.55 -19.00
C ASN A 168 3.53 14.08 -19.10
N THR A 169 2.53 14.61 -19.81
CA THR A 169 2.25 16.02 -19.93
C THR A 169 0.76 16.28 -19.87
N TRP A 170 0.38 17.53 -19.70
CA TRP A 170 -0.97 18.01 -19.81
C TRP A 170 -1.41 18.09 -21.28
N ILE A 171 -2.49 17.43 -21.67
CA ILE A 171 -2.92 17.44 -23.09
C ILE A 171 -4.40 17.77 -23.27
N THR A 172 -5.29 17.34 -22.38
CA THR A 172 -6.72 17.53 -22.58
C THR A 172 -7.17 18.92 -22.11
N ARG A 173 -7.77 19.67 -23.00
CA ARG A 173 -8.41 20.95 -22.63
C ARG A 173 -9.70 20.64 -21.86
N PRO A 174 -9.88 21.18 -20.65
CA PRO A 174 -11.05 20.88 -19.82
C PRO A 174 -12.38 21.15 -20.50
N GLN A 175 -12.44 22.18 -21.36
CA GLN A 175 -13.63 22.57 -22.12
C GLN A 175 -14.04 21.57 -23.21
N ASP A 176 -13.11 20.72 -23.65
CA ASP A 176 -13.37 19.74 -24.71
C ASP A 176 -13.71 18.36 -24.10
N ALA A 177 -13.60 18.21 -22.78
CA ALA A 177 -13.86 16.99 -22.07
C ALA A 177 -15.30 16.90 -21.58
N PRO A 178 -15.94 15.72 -21.61
CA PRO A 178 -17.24 15.54 -20.99
C PRO A 178 -17.19 15.86 -19.49
N GLN A 179 -18.34 16.21 -18.90
CA GLN A 179 -18.43 16.55 -17.47
C GLN A 179 -17.96 15.42 -16.53
N SER A 180 -17.89 14.17 -17.02
CA SER A 180 -17.40 13.01 -16.29
C SER A 180 -15.88 12.79 -16.41
N PHE A 181 -15.20 13.59 -17.23
CA PHE A 181 -13.76 13.48 -17.41
C PHE A 181 -13.04 14.33 -16.37
N SER A 182 -12.21 13.73 -15.56
CA SER A 182 -11.35 14.44 -14.64
C SER A 182 -9.96 14.65 -15.26
N PRO A 183 -9.56 15.89 -15.57
CA PRO A 183 -8.23 16.18 -16.12
C PRO A 183 -7.10 15.73 -15.20
N SER A 184 -7.30 15.73 -13.87
CA SER A 184 -6.32 15.30 -12.89
C SER A 184 -5.98 13.82 -12.98
N HIS A 185 -6.91 12.99 -13.46
CA HIS A 185 -6.63 11.58 -13.68
C HIS A 185 -5.75 11.31 -14.89
N ASP A 186 -5.79 12.20 -15.88
CA ASP A 186 -5.05 12.04 -17.14
C ASP A 186 -3.69 12.74 -17.17
N THR A 187 -3.34 13.44 -16.12
CA THR A 187 -2.12 14.24 -16.01
C THR A 187 -1.51 14.10 -14.62
N TRP A 188 -0.35 14.70 -14.43
CA TRP A 188 0.29 14.83 -13.13
C TRP A 188 -0.11 16.18 -12.48
N TYR A 189 -1.42 16.44 -12.43
CA TYR A 189 -1.98 17.61 -11.76
C TYR A 189 -2.27 17.29 -10.30
N PHE A 190 -1.46 17.82 -9.40
CA PHE A 190 -1.64 17.72 -7.96
C PHE A 190 -1.50 19.10 -7.34
N GLY A 191 -2.39 19.46 -6.43
CA GLY A 191 -2.29 20.72 -5.70
C GLY A 191 -1.00 20.80 -4.89
N ARG A 192 -0.34 21.95 -4.90
CA ARG A 192 0.77 22.24 -3.97
C ARG A 192 0.24 22.28 -2.55
N VAL A 193 0.92 21.63 -1.61
CA VAL A 193 0.57 21.69 -0.20
C VAL A 193 0.93 23.07 0.35
N ALA A 194 -0.06 23.95 0.48
CA ALA A 194 0.13 25.33 0.89
C ALA A 194 -1.06 25.84 1.74
N GLY A 195 -0.87 26.95 2.44
CA GLY A 195 -1.94 27.63 3.16
C GLY A 195 -2.65 26.74 4.19
N THR A 196 -3.94 26.51 3.99
CA THR A 196 -4.83 25.79 4.90
C THR A 196 -5.08 24.34 4.52
N PHE A 197 -4.26 23.75 3.65
CA PHE A 197 -4.37 22.33 3.29
C PHE A 197 -4.25 21.45 4.54
N LYS A 198 -5.14 20.46 4.71
CA LYS A 198 -5.20 19.59 5.89
C LYS A 198 -3.97 18.73 6.07
N GLU A 199 -3.32 18.32 4.96
CA GLU A 199 -2.10 17.52 4.97
C GLU A 199 -0.83 18.33 5.30
N ARG A 200 -0.96 19.66 5.49
CA ARG A 200 0.19 20.53 5.73
C ARG A 200 0.71 20.42 7.15
N GLU A 201 1.94 19.95 7.31
CA GLU A 201 2.63 19.87 8.61
C GLU A 201 3.11 21.24 9.12
N GLY A 202 3.37 22.19 8.22
CA GLY A 202 3.65 23.59 8.53
C GLY A 202 5.10 23.91 8.91
N PHE A 203 5.94 22.95 9.22
CA PHE A 203 7.35 23.17 9.58
C PHE A 203 8.27 23.25 8.35
N HIS A 204 7.92 22.62 7.25
CA HIS A 204 8.67 22.65 6.00
C HIS A 204 7.87 23.36 4.90
N GLY A 205 8.48 24.34 4.23
CA GLY A 205 7.78 25.21 3.29
C GLY A 205 7.47 24.57 1.93
N CYS A 206 8.20 23.50 1.56
CA CYS A 206 8.11 22.82 0.26
C CYS A 206 7.60 21.38 0.41
N GLN A 207 6.57 21.17 1.22
CA GLN A 207 5.99 19.84 1.40
C GLN A 207 5.38 19.30 0.12
N MET A 208 5.77 18.06 -0.24
CA MET A 208 5.22 17.33 -1.39
C MET A 208 3.82 16.78 -1.08
N PRO A 209 2.89 16.72 -2.08
CA PRO A 209 1.58 16.09 -1.91
C PRO A 209 1.70 14.57 -1.74
N GLU A 210 0.98 14.00 -0.77
CA GLU A 210 0.96 12.55 -0.56
C GLU A 210 0.43 11.78 -1.78
N GLN A 211 -0.57 12.30 -2.47
CA GLN A 211 -1.14 11.67 -3.67
C GLN A 211 -0.13 11.53 -4.83
N LEU A 212 0.72 12.54 -5.02
CA LEU A 212 1.79 12.50 -6.01
C LEU A 212 2.80 11.39 -5.68
N LEU A 213 3.27 11.37 -4.43
CA LEU A 213 4.24 10.37 -3.98
C LEU A 213 3.65 8.96 -3.96
N ALA A 214 2.38 8.83 -3.59
CA ALA A 214 1.69 7.55 -3.64
C ALA A 214 1.63 6.98 -5.07
N ARG A 215 1.38 7.82 -6.09
CA ARG A 215 1.43 7.40 -7.50
C ARG A 215 2.83 6.90 -7.88
N ILE A 216 3.88 7.63 -7.51
CA ILE A 216 5.28 7.26 -7.79
C ILE A 216 5.63 5.93 -7.10
N ILE A 217 5.36 5.81 -5.80
CA ILE A 217 5.71 4.63 -5.01
C ILE A 217 4.95 3.40 -5.50
N ARG A 218 3.64 3.52 -5.80
CA ARG A 218 2.84 2.41 -6.36
C ARG A 218 3.32 1.98 -7.74
N ALA A 219 3.72 2.93 -8.58
CA ALA A 219 4.23 2.62 -9.91
C ALA A 219 5.56 1.88 -9.87
N SER A 220 6.45 2.23 -8.93
CA SER A 220 7.88 1.92 -8.99
C SER A 220 8.38 1.01 -7.87
N SER A 221 7.49 0.46 -7.03
CA SER A 221 7.86 -0.47 -5.96
C SER A 221 6.75 -1.47 -5.65
N HIS A 222 7.12 -2.59 -5.05
CA HIS A 222 6.19 -3.58 -4.49
C HIS A 222 6.06 -3.40 -2.96
N PRO A 223 5.01 -3.94 -2.32
CA PRO A 223 4.97 -4.05 -0.87
C PRO A 223 6.27 -4.66 -0.33
N GLN A 224 6.77 -4.10 0.78
CA GLN A 224 8.03 -4.48 1.44
C GLN A 224 9.33 -4.08 0.70
N ASP A 225 9.27 -3.45 -0.47
CA ASP A 225 10.45 -2.86 -1.09
C ASP A 225 10.95 -1.66 -0.26
N LEU A 226 12.25 -1.40 -0.33
CA LEU A 226 12.88 -0.28 0.36
C LEU A 226 12.80 1.00 -0.49
N VAL A 227 12.09 2.00 0.03
CA VAL A 227 12.01 3.35 -0.51
C VAL A 227 12.96 4.26 0.25
N LEU A 228 13.86 4.91 -0.44
CA LEU A 228 14.83 5.85 0.12
C LEU A 228 14.52 7.28 -0.33
N ASP A 229 14.58 8.23 0.61
CA ASP A 229 14.56 9.67 0.35
C ASP A 229 15.84 10.29 0.92
N PRO A 230 16.77 10.73 0.08
CA PRO A 230 18.02 11.36 0.55
C PRO A 230 17.84 12.80 1.04
N PHE A 231 16.64 13.40 0.88
CA PHE A 231 16.31 14.77 1.25
C PHE A 231 14.98 14.81 2.00
N GLY A 232 14.98 14.37 3.25
CA GLY A 232 13.77 14.10 4.03
C GLY A 232 12.74 15.23 4.07
N GLY A 233 13.18 16.47 4.25
CA GLY A 233 12.38 17.68 4.21
C GLY A 233 11.18 17.65 5.16
N SER A 234 9.99 17.39 4.63
CA SER A 234 8.77 17.20 5.44
C SER A 234 8.50 15.75 5.85
N GLY A 235 9.28 14.78 5.35
CA GLY A 235 9.11 13.35 5.58
C GLY A 235 7.96 12.71 4.80
N THR A 236 7.37 13.40 3.83
CA THR A 236 6.18 12.90 3.13
C THR A 236 6.46 11.61 2.38
N THR A 237 7.60 11.48 1.69
CA THR A 237 7.99 10.23 1.00
C THR A 237 8.00 9.04 1.95
N LEU A 238 8.59 9.22 3.14
CA LEU A 238 8.73 8.17 4.14
C LEU A 238 7.38 7.77 4.75
N CYS A 239 6.55 8.77 5.06
CA CYS A 239 5.20 8.53 5.57
C CYS A 239 4.34 7.80 4.53
N VAL A 240 4.37 8.20 3.27
CA VAL A 240 3.61 7.53 2.20
C VAL A 240 4.14 6.11 1.97
N ALA A 241 5.46 5.90 1.97
CA ALA A 241 6.04 4.57 1.90
C ALA A 241 5.54 3.68 3.04
N LYS A 242 5.54 4.19 4.28
CA LYS A 242 5.00 3.49 5.46
C LYS A 242 3.51 3.19 5.32
N LYS A 243 2.68 4.19 4.96
CA LYS A 243 1.23 4.01 4.73
C LYS A 243 0.94 2.91 3.70
N LEU A 244 1.76 2.81 2.66
CA LEU A 244 1.63 1.83 1.58
C LEU A 244 2.31 0.48 1.87
N GLY A 245 2.77 0.23 3.09
CA GLY A 245 3.40 -1.04 3.47
C GLY A 245 4.77 -1.28 2.82
N ARG A 246 5.48 -0.21 2.43
CA ARG A 246 6.88 -0.27 2.01
C ARG A 246 7.79 -0.07 3.20
N GLN A 247 8.99 -0.63 3.12
CA GLN A 247 10.08 -0.25 4.01
C GLN A 247 10.59 1.12 3.57
N TRP A 248 11.09 1.90 4.50
CA TRP A 248 11.53 3.25 4.20
C TRP A 248 12.88 3.56 4.86
N MET A 249 13.59 4.50 4.29
CA MET A 249 14.79 5.09 4.84
C MET A 249 14.87 6.54 4.37
N GLY A 250 15.30 7.43 5.24
CA GLY A 250 15.46 8.84 4.90
C GLY A 250 16.71 9.46 5.50
N PHE A 251 17.19 10.49 4.83
CA PHE A 251 18.27 11.34 5.34
C PHE A 251 17.78 12.77 5.45
N GLU A 252 18.15 13.45 6.51
CA GLU A 252 17.82 14.87 6.73
C GLU A 252 19.00 15.58 7.37
N LEU A 253 19.41 16.70 6.79
CA LEU A 253 20.55 17.47 7.28
C LEU A 253 20.20 18.24 8.54
N SER A 254 19.00 18.82 8.61
CA SER A 254 18.52 19.58 9.74
C SER A 254 18.10 18.69 10.90
N GLU A 255 18.67 18.90 12.07
CA GLU A 255 18.28 18.22 13.30
C GLU A 255 16.81 18.51 13.68
N GLU A 256 16.37 19.75 13.49
CA GLU A 256 14.99 20.14 13.79
C GLU A 256 14.01 19.43 12.86
N TYR A 257 14.29 19.41 11.55
CA TYR A 257 13.43 18.71 10.59
C TYR A 257 13.47 17.20 10.81
N ALA A 258 14.62 16.61 11.09
CA ALA A 258 14.75 15.20 11.41
C ALA A 258 13.87 14.82 12.61
N LYS A 259 13.86 15.61 13.68
CA LYS A 259 12.98 15.40 14.83
C LYS A 259 11.50 15.46 14.44
N ARG A 260 11.08 16.46 13.65
CA ARG A 260 9.70 16.61 13.19
C ARG A 260 9.26 15.46 12.28
N ILE A 261 10.15 15.01 11.40
CA ILE A 261 9.90 13.84 10.56
C ILE A 261 9.70 12.59 11.42
N GLN A 262 10.55 12.41 12.44
CA GLN A 262 10.43 11.26 13.35
C GLN A 262 9.09 11.28 14.09
N GLU A 263 8.68 12.43 14.65
CA GLU A 263 7.38 12.60 15.31
C GLU A 263 6.19 12.30 14.36
N ARG A 264 6.31 12.67 13.08
CA ARG A 264 5.31 12.38 12.04
C ARG A 264 5.26 10.89 11.73
N LEU A 265 6.42 10.26 11.54
CA LEU A 265 6.53 8.83 11.27
C LEU A 265 6.00 7.96 12.42
N GLU A 266 6.21 8.35 13.67
CA GLU A 266 5.65 7.64 14.83
C GLU A 266 4.12 7.61 14.82
N LYS A 267 3.50 8.71 14.41
CA LYS A 267 2.04 8.83 14.29
C LYS A 267 1.47 8.11 13.07
N THR A 268 2.26 7.96 11.99
CA THR A 268 1.83 7.36 10.74
C THR A 268 1.72 5.83 10.87
N GLN A 269 0.62 5.26 10.41
CA GLN A 269 0.39 3.80 10.45
C GLN A 269 0.30 3.21 9.05
N VAL A 270 0.68 1.92 8.94
CA VAL A 270 0.46 1.15 7.71
C VAL A 270 -1.04 1.04 7.47
N GLY A 271 -1.48 1.36 6.27
CA GLY A 271 -2.89 1.29 5.90
C GLY A 271 -3.70 2.54 6.14
N GLU A 272 -3.10 3.58 6.68
CA GLU A 272 -3.77 4.87 6.72
C GLU A 272 -4.08 5.39 5.32
N PRO A 273 -5.19 6.11 5.15
CA PRO A 273 -5.50 6.78 3.90
C PRO A 273 -4.37 7.73 3.48
N ILE A 274 -4.13 7.79 2.19
CA ILE A 274 -3.27 8.81 1.60
C ILE A 274 -3.99 10.14 1.70
N ASP A 275 -3.34 11.14 2.28
CA ASP A 275 -3.91 12.46 2.45
C ASP A 275 -4.03 13.23 1.13
N GLY A 276 -4.90 14.24 1.14
CA GLY A 276 -5.21 15.05 -0.02
C GLY A 276 -6.29 14.43 -0.93
N PRO A 277 -7.00 15.26 -1.71
CA PRO A 277 -8.00 14.78 -2.66
C PRO A 277 -7.31 14.05 -3.82
N GLU A 278 -7.91 12.95 -4.27
CA GLU A 278 -7.47 12.25 -5.49
C GLU A 278 -7.61 13.15 -6.72
N ASP A 279 -8.67 13.93 -6.75
CA ASP A 279 -8.89 14.98 -7.74
C ASP A 279 -8.74 16.34 -7.06
N PRO A 280 -7.76 17.17 -7.46
CA PRO A 280 -7.59 18.53 -6.93
C PRO A 280 -8.83 19.42 -7.10
N ILE A 281 -9.71 19.11 -8.04
CA ILE A 281 -10.97 19.82 -8.26
C ILE A 281 -11.98 19.49 -7.14
N GLU A 282 -11.89 18.33 -6.53
CA GLU A 282 -12.77 17.93 -5.40
C GLU A 282 -12.49 18.71 -4.10
N SER A 283 -11.40 19.46 -4.04
CA SER A 283 -11.15 20.42 -2.95
C SER A 283 -12.12 21.62 -3.00
N ALA A 284 -12.78 21.87 -4.12
CA ALA A 284 -13.86 22.83 -4.22
C ALA A 284 -15.19 22.20 -3.76
N PRO A 285 -16.10 22.97 -3.10
CA PRO A 285 -17.38 22.43 -2.67
C PRO A 285 -18.13 21.83 -3.86
N SER A 286 -18.41 20.53 -3.79
CA SER A 286 -19.18 19.86 -4.82
C SER A 286 -20.55 20.48 -4.91
N THR A 287 -20.88 21.13 -6.00
CA THR A 287 -22.26 21.41 -6.34
C THR A 287 -22.91 20.07 -6.66
N ALA A 288 -23.67 19.57 -5.67
CA ALA A 288 -24.31 18.27 -5.71
C ALA A 288 -25.35 18.20 -6.84
N LYS A 289 -24.91 17.87 -8.04
CA LYS A 289 -25.76 17.14 -8.98
C LYS A 289 -25.36 15.68 -8.88
N GLY A 290 -26.14 14.93 -8.09
CA GLY A 290 -25.92 13.50 -7.89
C GLY A 290 -25.72 12.80 -9.23
N LYS A 291 -24.52 12.24 -9.42
CA LYS A 291 -24.28 11.32 -10.55
C LYS A 291 -25.21 10.12 -10.36
N LYS A 292 -26.29 10.05 -11.10
CA LYS A 292 -27.02 8.78 -11.25
C LYS A 292 -26.01 7.79 -11.82
N ARG A 293 -25.64 6.77 -11.05
CA ARG A 293 -24.90 5.63 -11.58
C ARG A 293 -25.72 5.07 -12.75
N PRO A 294 -25.16 4.94 -13.97
CA PRO A 294 -25.85 4.22 -15.02
C PRO A 294 -26.14 2.81 -14.50
N LYS A 295 -27.35 2.28 -14.72
CA LYS A 295 -27.61 0.85 -14.50
C LYS A 295 -26.72 0.12 -15.52
N PRO A 296 -25.72 -0.63 -15.07
CA PRO A 296 -24.70 -1.14 -15.99
C PRO A 296 -25.20 -2.26 -16.91
N PHE A 297 -26.35 -2.89 -16.57
CA PHE A 297 -26.81 -4.08 -17.29
C PHE A 297 -28.33 -4.12 -17.45
N ASP A 298 -28.74 -4.59 -18.61
CA ASP A 298 -30.15 -4.88 -18.93
C ASP A 298 -30.58 -6.26 -18.43
N GLU A 299 -31.89 -6.57 -18.49
CA GLU A 299 -32.46 -7.85 -18.04
C GLU A 299 -31.88 -9.05 -18.79
N ARG A 300 -31.46 -8.87 -20.05
CA ARG A 300 -30.81 -9.92 -20.84
C ARG A 300 -29.43 -10.27 -20.27
N THR A 301 -28.63 -9.27 -19.94
CA THR A 301 -27.30 -9.46 -19.34
C THR A 301 -27.40 -10.10 -17.96
N GLU A 302 -28.37 -9.66 -17.13
CA GLU A 302 -28.66 -10.28 -15.83
C GLU A 302 -28.92 -11.78 -15.97
N LYS A 303 -29.81 -12.16 -16.91
CA LYS A 303 -30.14 -13.56 -17.16
C LYS A 303 -28.92 -14.38 -17.59
N ILE A 304 -28.10 -13.87 -18.52
CA ILE A 304 -26.91 -14.57 -19.00
C ILE A 304 -25.91 -14.78 -17.84
N VAL A 305 -25.66 -13.76 -17.03
CA VAL A 305 -24.74 -13.85 -15.87
C VAL A 305 -25.25 -14.87 -14.85
N MET A 306 -26.57 -14.90 -14.61
CA MET A 306 -27.19 -15.88 -13.71
C MET A 306 -27.06 -17.31 -14.23
N ASP A 307 -27.30 -17.51 -15.52
CA ASP A 307 -27.23 -18.86 -16.14
C ASP A 307 -25.75 -19.34 -16.18
N ALA A 308 -24.80 -18.47 -16.51
CA ALA A 308 -23.38 -18.76 -16.45
C ALA A 308 -22.91 -19.11 -15.02
N TYR A 309 -23.40 -18.38 -14.02
CA TYR A 309 -23.10 -18.70 -12.62
C TYR A 309 -23.62 -20.07 -12.23
N LYS A 310 -24.89 -20.38 -12.50
CA LYS A 310 -25.48 -21.68 -12.16
C LYS A 310 -24.74 -22.86 -12.79
N ALA A 311 -24.31 -22.70 -14.03
CA ALA A 311 -23.55 -23.73 -14.73
C ALA A 311 -22.14 -23.92 -14.16
N ALA A 312 -21.43 -22.81 -13.84
CA ALA A 312 -20.08 -22.88 -13.33
C ALA A 312 -20.02 -23.24 -11.84
N ALA A 313 -20.88 -22.66 -11.02
CA ALA A 313 -20.84 -22.80 -9.56
C ALA A 313 -21.26 -24.19 -9.08
N GLN A 314 -22.22 -24.86 -9.77
CA GLN A 314 -22.67 -26.20 -9.40
C GLN A 314 -23.12 -26.32 -7.93
N GLY A 315 -23.79 -25.29 -7.40
CA GLY A 315 -24.27 -25.24 -6.02
C GLY A 315 -23.42 -24.41 -5.06
N LEU A 316 -22.20 -24.03 -5.43
CA LEU A 316 -21.35 -23.13 -4.62
C LEU A 316 -21.97 -21.73 -4.50
N SER A 317 -21.69 -21.05 -3.40
CA SER A 317 -22.00 -19.62 -3.24
C SER A 317 -21.12 -18.75 -4.15
N VAL A 318 -21.52 -17.49 -4.35
CA VAL A 318 -20.72 -16.52 -5.12
C VAL A 318 -19.33 -16.33 -4.51
N ASP A 319 -19.24 -16.24 -3.20
CA ASP A 319 -17.96 -16.12 -2.50
C ASP A 319 -17.06 -17.35 -2.74
N GLN A 320 -17.63 -18.55 -2.73
CA GLN A 320 -16.90 -19.79 -3.03
C GLN A 320 -16.46 -19.86 -4.50
N LEU A 321 -17.30 -19.43 -5.42
CA LEU A 321 -16.94 -19.33 -6.86
C LEU A 321 -15.76 -18.36 -7.07
N LEU A 322 -15.75 -17.20 -6.40
CA LEU A 322 -14.65 -16.24 -6.52
C LEU A 322 -13.34 -16.76 -5.94
N CYS A 323 -13.42 -17.60 -4.91
CA CYS A 323 -12.23 -18.25 -4.34
C CYS A 323 -11.65 -19.34 -5.25
N ASP A 324 -12.51 -20.07 -5.95
CA ASP A 324 -12.10 -21.18 -6.81
C ASP A 324 -11.70 -20.68 -8.20
N LYS A 325 -10.40 -20.75 -8.49
CA LYS A 325 -9.83 -20.24 -9.75
C LYS A 325 -10.43 -20.92 -10.99
N ASP A 326 -10.66 -22.22 -10.94
CA ASP A 326 -11.14 -22.99 -12.10
C ASP A 326 -12.62 -22.78 -12.32
N LYS A 327 -13.41 -22.74 -11.26
CA LYS A 327 -14.84 -22.41 -11.32
C LYS A 327 -15.06 -20.97 -11.79
N ASN A 328 -14.29 -20.02 -11.28
CA ASN A 328 -14.39 -18.62 -11.71
C ASN A 328 -14.00 -18.47 -13.19
N ARG A 329 -12.95 -19.17 -13.63
CA ARG A 329 -12.57 -19.20 -15.04
C ARG A 329 -13.70 -19.72 -15.92
N SER A 330 -14.32 -20.85 -15.53
CA SER A 330 -15.48 -21.41 -16.26
C SER A 330 -16.65 -20.44 -16.36
N PHE A 331 -16.94 -19.70 -15.27
CA PHE A 331 -17.95 -18.64 -15.29
C PHE A 331 -17.61 -17.52 -16.29
N VAL A 332 -16.36 -17.06 -16.28
CA VAL A 332 -15.88 -16.00 -17.17
C VAL A 332 -15.93 -16.46 -18.65
N GLU A 333 -15.53 -17.68 -18.94
CA GLU A 333 -15.58 -18.27 -20.28
C GLU A 333 -17.00 -18.31 -20.82
N GLN A 334 -17.98 -18.71 -20.01
CA GLN A 334 -19.40 -18.71 -20.40
C GLN A 334 -19.92 -17.28 -20.68
N CYS A 335 -19.51 -16.28 -19.90
CA CYS A 335 -19.85 -14.89 -20.18
C CYS A 335 -19.24 -14.42 -21.52
N LEU A 336 -18.03 -14.86 -21.84
CA LEU A 336 -17.36 -14.57 -23.13
C LEU A 336 -18.09 -15.24 -24.30
N ASP A 337 -18.47 -16.49 -24.17
CA ASP A 337 -19.19 -17.25 -25.22
C ASP A 337 -20.51 -16.59 -25.59
N HIS A 338 -21.18 -15.99 -24.60
CA HIS A 338 -22.39 -15.19 -24.82
C HIS A 338 -22.14 -13.78 -25.35
N LYS A 339 -20.87 -13.43 -25.62
CA LYS A 339 -20.44 -12.12 -26.14
C LYS A 339 -20.90 -10.93 -25.27
N LEU A 340 -20.89 -11.11 -23.95
CA LEU A 340 -21.21 -10.02 -23.04
C LEU A 340 -20.13 -8.93 -23.13
N GLY A 341 -20.54 -7.67 -23.11
CA GLY A 341 -19.61 -6.56 -22.97
C GLY A 341 -18.97 -6.53 -21.57
N GLY A 342 -17.69 -6.18 -21.49
CA GLY A 342 -16.97 -6.12 -20.23
C GLY A 342 -15.82 -7.13 -20.14
N ASN A 343 -15.40 -7.42 -18.92
CA ASN A 343 -14.33 -8.37 -18.61
C ASN A 343 -14.66 -9.17 -17.33
N ALA A 344 -13.78 -10.05 -16.92
CA ALA A 344 -13.93 -10.87 -15.72
C ALA A 344 -14.24 -10.06 -14.47
N GLU A 345 -13.53 -8.95 -14.23
CA GLU A 345 -13.76 -8.06 -13.06
C GLU A 345 -15.19 -7.50 -13.07
N VAL A 346 -15.64 -7.02 -14.22
CA VAL A 346 -16.99 -6.44 -14.37
C VAL A 346 -18.06 -7.48 -14.10
N TRP A 347 -17.93 -8.69 -14.66
CA TRP A 347 -18.93 -9.76 -14.49
C TRP A 347 -18.92 -10.34 -13.08
N ASN A 348 -17.74 -10.54 -12.48
CA ASN A 348 -17.60 -10.95 -11.08
C ASN A 348 -18.21 -9.92 -10.12
N SER A 349 -17.93 -8.64 -10.33
CA SER A 349 -18.49 -7.55 -9.52
C SER A 349 -20.01 -7.48 -9.64
N TYR A 350 -20.53 -7.64 -10.85
CA TYR A 350 -21.97 -7.67 -11.08
C TYR A 350 -22.63 -8.90 -10.44
N LEU A 351 -21.99 -10.06 -10.52
CA LEU A 351 -22.44 -11.29 -9.85
C LEU A 351 -22.54 -11.07 -8.32
N VAL A 352 -21.54 -10.41 -7.72
CA VAL A 352 -21.57 -10.03 -6.30
C VAL A 352 -22.71 -9.05 -5.99
N GLU A 353 -23.00 -8.11 -6.87
CA GLU A 353 -24.10 -7.16 -6.67
C GLU A 353 -25.46 -7.88 -6.77
N LEU A 354 -25.63 -8.76 -7.74
CA LEU A 354 -26.82 -9.60 -7.89
C LEU A 354 -27.06 -10.49 -6.67
N SER A 355 -26.00 -11.08 -6.12
CA SER A 355 -26.10 -11.98 -4.95
C SER A 355 -26.65 -11.30 -3.69
N LYS A 356 -26.60 -9.97 -3.62
CA LYS A 356 -27.15 -9.16 -2.52
C LYS A 356 -28.64 -8.85 -2.73
N SER A 357 -29.21 -9.20 -3.88
CA SER A 357 -30.61 -8.95 -4.18
C SER A 357 -31.52 -10.01 -3.54
N GLN A 358 -32.75 -9.63 -3.18
CA GLN A 358 -33.75 -10.54 -2.59
C GLN A 358 -34.17 -11.72 -3.53
N LYS A 359 -33.78 -11.70 -4.81
CA LYS A 359 -34.10 -12.72 -5.81
C LYS A 359 -33.00 -13.77 -5.99
N TRP A 360 -31.94 -13.72 -5.16
CA TRP A 360 -30.82 -14.64 -5.31
C TRP A 360 -31.17 -16.04 -4.78
N PRO A 361 -30.90 -17.11 -5.55
CA PRO A 361 -31.12 -18.48 -5.07
C PRO A 361 -30.16 -18.80 -3.92
N GLU A 362 -30.65 -19.44 -2.87
CA GLU A 362 -29.77 -19.91 -1.80
C GLU A 362 -28.82 -20.99 -2.31
N PRO A 363 -27.53 -20.97 -1.87
CA PRO A 363 -26.59 -22.02 -2.23
C PRO A 363 -27.06 -23.36 -1.66
N THR A 364 -26.92 -24.41 -2.44
CA THR A 364 -27.31 -25.79 -2.06
C THR A 364 -26.22 -26.51 -1.28
N GLU A 365 -24.96 -26.04 -1.37
CA GLU A 365 -23.86 -26.57 -0.58
C GLU A 365 -23.76 -25.88 0.77
N SER A 366 -23.51 -26.69 1.80
CA SER A 366 -23.33 -26.24 3.19
C SER A 366 -22.18 -25.24 3.29
N LYS A 367 -22.28 -24.35 4.29
CA LYS A 367 -21.17 -23.45 4.69
C LYS A 367 -19.89 -24.27 4.80
N LEU A 368 -18.83 -23.82 4.11
CA LEU A 368 -17.51 -24.39 4.30
C LEU A 368 -17.11 -24.21 5.77
N GLU A 369 -17.03 -25.28 6.52
CA GLU A 369 -16.40 -25.27 7.82
C GLU A 369 -14.89 -25.16 7.60
N LEU A 370 -14.35 -23.97 7.80
CA LEU A 370 -12.91 -23.78 7.80
C LEU A 370 -12.28 -24.57 8.97
N ARG A 371 -11.39 -25.45 8.63
CA ARG A 371 -10.62 -26.19 9.63
C ARG A 371 -9.79 -25.21 10.46
N ARG A 372 -9.80 -25.41 11.76
CA ARG A 372 -9.12 -24.56 12.73
C ARG A 372 -7.60 -24.50 12.48
N ASP A 373 -7.00 -25.67 12.21
CA ASP A 373 -5.58 -25.79 11.90
C ASP A 373 -5.16 -24.96 10.68
N LEU A 374 -6.03 -24.87 9.69
CA LEU A 374 -5.81 -24.04 8.50
C LEU A 374 -5.83 -22.55 8.84
N LEU A 375 -6.81 -22.10 9.64
CA LEU A 375 -6.90 -20.72 10.07
C LEU A 375 -5.66 -20.29 10.88
N GLU A 376 -5.16 -21.16 11.75
CA GLU A 376 -3.97 -20.91 12.55
C GLU A 376 -2.71 -20.83 11.69
N SER A 377 -2.58 -21.72 10.71
CA SER A 377 -1.38 -21.80 9.87
C SER A 377 -1.27 -20.68 8.86
N ILE A 378 -2.38 -20.24 8.26
CA ILE A 378 -2.37 -19.26 7.16
C ILE A 378 -3.21 -18.00 7.38
N GLY A 379 -3.87 -17.87 8.55
CA GLY A 379 -4.75 -16.73 8.84
C GLY A 379 -4.04 -15.38 8.71
N PHE A 380 -2.88 -15.25 9.34
CA PHE A 380 -2.09 -14.01 9.24
C PHE A 380 -1.65 -13.73 7.81
N ALA A 381 -1.14 -14.74 7.10
CA ALA A 381 -0.66 -14.59 5.73
C ALA A 381 -1.78 -14.16 4.78
N SER A 382 -2.97 -14.76 4.93
CA SER A 382 -4.16 -14.40 4.16
C SER A 382 -4.64 -12.96 4.47
N GLU A 383 -4.63 -12.58 5.74
CA GLU A 383 -5.09 -11.26 6.13
C GLU A 383 -4.12 -10.15 5.72
N ILE A 384 -2.81 -10.34 5.92
CA ILE A 384 -1.83 -9.32 5.54
C ILE A 384 -1.77 -9.13 4.03
N ALA A 385 -1.86 -10.21 3.23
CA ALA A 385 -1.93 -10.12 1.78
C ALA A 385 -3.13 -9.28 1.33
N TRP A 386 -4.31 -9.54 1.88
CA TRP A 386 -5.50 -8.74 1.62
C TRP A 386 -5.32 -7.29 2.03
N LYS A 387 -4.83 -7.00 3.24
CA LYS A 387 -4.67 -5.62 3.73
C LYS A 387 -3.70 -4.82 2.88
N LEU A 388 -2.57 -5.39 2.50
CA LEU A 388 -1.60 -4.72 1.63
C LEU A 388 -2.21 -4.37 0.28
N LEU A 389 -2.94 -5.32 -0.35
CA LEU A 389 -3.62 -5.04 -1.60
C LEU A 389 -4.75 -4.02 -1.45
N SER A 390 -5.50 -4.08 -0.34
CA SER A 390 -6.55 -3.09 -0.07
C SER A 390 -5.99 -1.68 0.06
N ILE A 391 -4.79 -1.53 0.63
CA ILE A 391 -4.09 -0.24 0.71
C ILE A 391 -3.65 0.23 -0.68
N ASP A 392 -3.01 -0.66 -1.44
CA ASP A 392 -2.46 -0.32 -2.76
C ASP A 392 -3.54 -0.01 -3.79
N TYR A 393 -4.64 -0.76 -3.76
CA TYR A 393 -5.69 -0.67 -4.78
C TYR A 393 -6.95 0.06 -4.29
N ARG A 394 -7.03 0.43 -3.01
CA ARG A 394 -8.22 1.01 -2.35
C ARG A 394 -9.50 0.20 -2.62
N LYS A 395 -9.36 -1.11 -2.69
CA LYS A 395 -10.45 -2.05 -2.94
C LYS A 395 -10.65 -2.96 -1.73
N PRO A 396 -11.90 -3.23 -1.34
CA PRO A 396 -12.17 -4.25 -0.33
C PRO A 396 -11.82 -5.65 -0.89
N LEU A 397 -11.61 -6.62 0.00
CA LEU A 397 -11.23 -7.98 -0.36
C LEU A 397 -12.12 -8.58 -1.48
N GLN A 398 -13.44 -8.37 -1.39
CA GLN A 398 -14.37 -8.93 -2.36
C GLN A 398 -14.12 -8.39 -3.78
N GLU A 399 -13.79 -7.10 -3.92
CA GLU A 399 -13.45 -6.52 -5.22
C GLU A 399 -12.07 -6.97 -5.72
N ILE A 400 -11.12 -7.21 -4.81
CA ILE A 400 -9.82 -7.80 -5.15
C ILE A 400 -10.02 -9.19 -5.74
N LEU A 401 -10.87 -10.02 -5.13
CA LEU A 401 -11.15 -11.36 -5.64
C LEU A 401 -11.98 -11.37 -6.94
N CYS A 402 -12.73 -10.30 -7.23
CA CYS A 402 -13.43 -10.14 -8.49
C CYS A 402 -12.50 -9.95 -9.69
N ASN A 403 -11.29 -9.43 -9.47
CA ASN A 403 -10.31 -9.22 -10.52
C ASN A 403 -9.28 -10.38 -10.51
N PRO A 404 -9.20 -11.20 -11.59
CA PRO A 404 -8.29 -12.34 -11.62
C PRO A 404 -6.82 -11.99 -11.37
N ASP A 405 -6.33 -10.84 -11.91
CA ASP A 405 -4.94 -10.43 -11.75
C ASP A 405 -4.64 -10.06 -10.29
N PHE A 406 -5.57 -9.37 -9.61
CA PHE A 406 -5.43 -9.05 -8.19
C PHE A 406 -5.56 -10.28 -7.29
N ALA A 407 -6.43 -11.21 -7.67
CA ALA A 407 -6.56 -12.47 -6.97
C ALA A 407 -5.29 -13.32 -7.06
N GLU A 408 -4.60 -13.31 -8.21
CA GLU A 408 -3.27 -13.95 -8.35
C GLU A 408 -2.19 -13.25 -7.53
N GLU A 409 -2.19 -11.93 -7.51
CA GLU A 409 -1.26 -11.18 -6.66
C GLU A 409 -1.52 -11.40 -5.17
N PHE A 410 -2.80 -11.51 -4.78
CA PHE A 410 -3.18 -11.93 -3.42
C PHE A 410 -2.58 -13.31 -3.07
N ASP A 411 -2.75 -14.30 -3.95
CA ASP A 411 -2.20 -15.65 -3.75
C ASP A 411 -0.67 -15.62 -3.59
N ARG A 412 0.00 -14.84 -4.44
CA ARG A 412 1.45 -14.67 -4.37
C ARG A 412 1.91 -14.07 -3.04
N LEU A 413 1.25 -13.02 -2.58
CA LEU A 413 1.55 -12.39 -1.30
C LEU A 413 1.24 -13.32 -0.12
N ALA A 414 0.09 -13.98 -0.11
CA ALA A 414 -0.28 -14.91 0.94
C ALA A 414 0.75 -16.03 1.08
N LYS A 415 1.17 -16.63 -0.03
CA LYS A 415 2.23 -17.64 -0.04
C LYS A 415 3.57 -17.09 0.46
N LEU A 416 3.91 -15.86 0.10
CA LEU A 416 5.14 -15.19 0.56
C LEU A 416 5.17 -15.06 2.09
N TYR A 417 4.05 -14.71 2.70
CA TYR A 417 3.94 -14.53 4.16
C TYR A 417 3.74 -15.83 4.94
N SER A 418 3.27 -16.90 4.29
CA SER A 418 3.16 -18.23 4.93
C SER A 418 4.51 -18.95 5.07
N GLY A 419 5.48 -18.60 4.20
CA GLY A 419 6.79 -19.26 4.15
C GLY A 419 6.84 -20.45 3.17
N SER A 420 8.07 -20.94 2.94
CA SER A 420 8.36 -21.96 1.92
C SER A 420 7.73 -23.32 2.19
N ASP A 421 7.51 -23.66 3.45
CA ASP A 421 7.09 -25.00 3.86
C ASP A 421 5.55 -25.16 3.91
N CYS A 422 4.83 -24.07 3.74
CA CYS A 422 3.37 -24.08 3.74
C CYS A 422 2.83 -24.65 2.42
N GLN A 423 1.99 -25.69 2.53
CA GLN A 423 1.38 -26.39 1.40
C GLN A 423 -0.04 -25.91 1.08
N ALA A 424 -0.48 -24.81 1.68
CA ALA A 424 -1.82 -24.28 1.45
C ALA A 424 -2.02 -23.85 -0.02
N THR A 425 -3.20 -24.10 -0.52
CA THR A 425 -3.62 -23.77 -1.89
C THR A 425 -4.14 -22.33 -1.98
N SER A 426 -4.18 -21.78 -3.20
CA SER A 426 -4.80 -20.47 -3.46
C SER A 426 -6.25 -20.41 -2.98
N LEU A 427 -7.00 -21.49 -3.16
CA LEU A 427 -8.39 -21.61 -2.68
C LEU A 427 -8.46 -21.41 -1.16
N GLU A 428 -7.61 -22.10 -0.40
CA GLU A 428 -7.58 -22.02 1.05
C GLU A 428 -7.21 -20.62 1.55
N TYR A 429 -6.21 -19.96 0.96
CA TYR A 429 -5.86 -18.58 1.30
C TYR A 429 -7.03 -17.62 1.11
N ARG A 430 -7.71 -17.70 -0.03
CA ARG A 430 -8.85 -16.84 -0.37
C ARG A 430 -10.05 -17.09 0.56
N GLN A 431 -10.35 -18.34 0.85
CA GLN A 431 -11.43 -18.73 1.76
C GLN A 431 -11.17 -18.25 3.18
N VAL A 432 -9.94 -18.42 3.70
CA VAL A 432 -9.53 -17.92 5.01
C VAL A 432 -9.65 -16.42 5.09
N ALA A 433 -9.21 -15.67 4.07
CA ALA A 433 -9.33 -14.21 4.04
C ALA A 433 -10.79 -13.75 4.10
N LEU A 434 -11.70 -14.38 3.33
CA LEU A 434 -13.14 -14.07 3.35
C LEU A 434 -13.76 -14.37 4.72
N GLU A 435 -13.39 -15.47 5.33
CA GLU A 435 -13.91 -15.83 6.65
C GLU A 435 -13.42 -14.87 7.74
N ILE A 436 -12.13 -14.50 7.73
CA ILE A 436 -11.59 -13.47 8.62
C ILE A 436 -12.37 -12.18 8.47
N ARG A 437 -12.66 -11.75 7.23
CA ARG A 437 -13.45 -10.54 6.99
C ARG A 437 -14.86 -10.64 7.59
N LYS A 438 -15.56 -11.73 7.31
CA LYS A 438 -16.95 -11.94 7.80
C LYS A 438 -17.03 -11.92 9.32
N ARG A 439 -16.14 -12.66 9.98
CA ARG A 439 -16.12 -12.77 11.45
C ARG A 439 -15.59 -11.51 12.11
N SER A 440 -14.62 -10.81 11.52
CA SER A 440 -14.08 -9.57 12.10
C SER A 440 -15.10 -8.43 12.09
N GLU A 441 -16.01 -8.39 11.13
CA GLU A 441 -17.14 -7.45 11.13
C GLU A 441 -18.09 -7.73 12.31
N ALA A 442 -18.35 -8.99 12.62
CA ALA A 442 -19.18 -9.40 13.76
C ALA A 442 -18.47 -9.15 15.12
N ALA A 443 -17.15 -9.35 15.19
CA ALA A 443 -16.36 -9.20 16.41
C ALA A 443 -16.10 -7.73 16.82
N ARG A 444 -16.35 -6.76 15.95
CA ARG A 444 -16.19 -5.31 16.22
C ARG A 444 -17.39 -4.66 16.94
N THR A 445 -18.33 -5.45 17.43
CA THR A 445 -19.40 -4.95 18.32
C THR A 445 -18.82 -4.33 19.60
N PRO A 446 -19.52 -3.36 20.25
CA PRO A 446 -19.01 -2.67 21.45
C PRO A 446 -18.54 -3.65 22.51
N ALA A 447 -17.41 -3.33 23.15
CA ALA A 447 -16.78 -4.17 24.15
C ALA A 447 -17.79 -4.76 25.14
N SER A 448 -17.88 -6.09 25.19
CA SER A 448 -18.75 -6.77 26.13
C SER A 448 -18.38 -6.39 27.57
N LYS A 449 -19.33 -6.47 28.51
CA LYS A 449 -19.07 -6.24 29.93
C LYS A 449 -17.91 -7.12 30.42
N GLU A 450 -17.87 -8.34 29.93
CA GLU A 450 -16.80 -9.31 30.23
C GLU A 450 -15.41 -8.82 29.79
N LEU A 451 -15.30 -8.20 28.58
CA LEU A 451 -14.04 -7.62 28.12
C LEU A 451 -13.61 -6.42 28.98
N GLN A 452 -14.55 -5.59 29.41
CA GLN A 452 -14.26 -4.45 30.27
C GLN A 452 -13.75 -4.90 31.63
N GLU A 453 -14.38 -5.92 32.23
CA GLU A 453 -13.96 -6.52 33.49
C GLU A 453 -12.58 -7.18 33.36
N TRP A 454 -12.35 -7.93 32.28
CA TRP A 454 -11.05 -8.54 31.99
C TRP A 454 -9.96 -7.49 31.82
N ALA A 455 -10.22 -6.42 31.05
CA ALA A 455 -9.28 -5.33 30.84
C ALA A 455 -8.91 -4.58 32.13
N GLN A 456 -9.87 -4.43 33.06
CA GLN A 456 -9.60 -3.83 34.37
C GLN A 456 -8.68 -4.72 35.23
N ALA A 457 -8.88 -6.04 35.17
CA ALA A 457 -8.07 -7.00 35.91
C ALA A 457 -6.63 -7.12 35.35
N HIS A 458 -6.44 -6.88 34.04
CA HIS A 458 -5.19 -7.10 33.33
C HIS A 458 -4.60 -5.81 32.71
N ARG A 459 -4.64 -4.72 33.46
CA ARG A 459 -4.17 -3.38 32.98
C ARG A 459 -2.69 -3.33 32.61
N LYS A 460 -1.86 -4.21 33.14
CA LYS A 460 -0.44 -4.28 32.85
C LYS A 460 -0.07 -5.73 32.56
N LEU A 461 0.10 -6.03 31.29
CA LEU A 461 0.69 -7.29 30.87
C LEU A 461 2.21 -7.22 30.95
N PRO A 462 2.88 -8.30 31.34
CA PRO A 462 4.32 -8.38 31.22
C PRO A 462 4.74 -8.28 29.76
N GLU A 463 5.85 -7.59 29.51
CA GLU A 463 6.41 -7.41 28.18
C GLU A 463 7.89 -7.77 28.15
N VAL A 464 8.34 -8.21 26.99
CA VAL A 464 9.73 -8.59 26.71
C VAL A 464 10.14 -8.02 25.37
N SER A 465 11.33 -7.44 25.31
CA SER A 465 11.95 -7.06 24.04
C SER A 465 12.40 -8.30 23.28
N LEU A 466 12.19 -8.34 21.98
CA LEU A 466 12.66 -9.43 21.13
C LEU A 466 14.18 -9.39 20.88
N SER A 467 14.87 -8.33 21.32
CA SER A 467 16.33 -8.30 21.42
C SER A 467 16.86 -9.14 22.59
N ASP A 468 15.99 -9.44 23.55
CA ASP A 468 16.35 -10.19 24.75
C ASP A 468 16.23 -11.70 24.52
N ASN A 469 16.79 -12.48 25.44
CA ASN A 469 16.67 -13.93 25.37
C ASN A 469 15.25 -14.37 25.76
N LEU A 470 14.57 -15.09 24.86
CA LEU A 470 13.18 -15.54 25.03
C LEU A 470 13.03 -16.84 25.83
N TRP A 471 14.11 -17.35 26.44
CA TRP A 471 14.10 -18.67 27.12
C TRP A 471 13.01 -18.80 28.21
N HIS A 472 12.67 -17.68 28.84
CA HIS A 472 11.65 -17.61 29.89
C HIS A 472 10.21 -17.62 29.39
N LEU A 473 9.97 -17.65 28.07
CA LEU A 473 8.65 -17.77 27.45
C LEU A 473 8.28 -19.22 27.06
N GLY A 474 9.08 -20.23 27.50
CA GLY A 474 8.83 -21.64 27.20
C GLY A 474 7.68 -22.23 28.03
N PHE A 475 6.52 -21.58 28.04
CA PHE A 475 5.31 -22.04 28.70
C PHE A 475 4.05 -21.70 27.87
N SER A 476 2.93 -22.29 28.31
CA SER A 476 1.63 -22.10 27.66
C SER A 476 1.05 -20.72 27.96
N GLY A 477 0.44 -20.09 26.94
CA GLY A 477 -0.21 -18.78 27.13
C GLY A 477 -0.68 -18.13 25.85
N VAL A 478 -0.99 -16.86 25.98
CA VAL A 478 -1.41 -15.98 24.90
C VAL A 478 -0.43 -14.81 24.80
N TYR A 479 -0.10 -14.38 23.61
CA TYR A 479 0.84 -13.29 23.38
C TYR A 479 0.39 -12.34 22.29
N VAL A 480 0.91 -11.12 22.34
CA VAL A 480 0.72 -10.08 21.30
C VAL A 480 2.07 -9.58 20.85
N LEU A 481 2.29 -9.57 19.54
CA LEU A 481 3.49 -9.04 18.90
C LEU A 481 3.29 -7.54 18.56
N TYR A 482 4.35 -6.75 18.77
CA TYR A 482 4.34 -5.30 18.58
C TYR A 482 5.42 -4.83 17.62
N VAL A 483 5.11 -3.70 16.96
CA VAL A 483 6.08 -2.85 16.25
C VAL A 483 5.94 -1.45 16.83
N GLY A 484 6.90 -0.99 17.61
CA GLY A 484 6.78 0.21 18.42
C GLY A 484 5.56 0.13 19.35
N GLU A 485 4.68 1.11 19.31
CA GLU A 485 3.46 1.14 20.12
C GLU A 485 2.27 0.37 19.49
N ASN A 486 2.44 -0.18 18.29
CA ASN A 486 1.35 -0.82 17.56
C ASN A 486 1.29 -2.33 17.81
N ALA A 487 0.18 -2.79 18.36
CA ALA A 487 -0.13 -4.21 18.44
C ALA A 487 -0.46 -4.77 17.06
N ILE A 488 0.33 -5.73 16.58
CA ILE A 488 0.20 -6.27 15.23
C ILE A 488 -0.67 -7.51 15.20
N PHE A 489 -0.35 -8.47 16.06
CA PHE A 489 -0.93 -9.80 15.99
C PHE A 489 -0.96 -10.45 17.37
N ALA A 490 -2.09 -11.06 17.73
CA ALA A 490 -2.21 -11.87 18.93
C ALA A 490 -2.33 -13.36 18.55
N ASN A 491 -1.66 -14.20 19.30
CA ASN A 491 -1.80 -15.66 19.15
C ASN A 491 -1.70 -16.37 20.50
N GLU A 492 -2.02 -17.67 20.50
CA GLU A 492 -1.89 -18.56 21.63
C GLU A 492 -0.90 -19.68 21.32
N SER A 493 -0.32 -20.27 22.34
CA SER A 493 0.55 -21.43 22.18
C SER A 493 0.66 -22.25 23.49
N SER A 494 0.93 -23.55 23.35
CA SER A 494 1.39 -24.39 24.46
C SER A 494 2.87 -24.16 24.80
N ASP A 495 3.63 -23.58 23.85
CA ASP A 495 5.01 -23.13 24.04
C ASP A 495 5.19 -21.81 23.23
N MET A 496 5.00 -20.67 23.89
CA MET A 496 5.07 -19.36 23.27
C MET A 496 6.47 -19.08 22.70
N ARG A 497 7.54 -19.52 23.38
CA ARG A 497 8.90 -19.33 22.89
C ARG A 497 9.09 -19.96 21.53
N HIS A 498 8.81 -21.25 21.41
CA HIS A 498 9.00 -22.01 20.16
C HIS A 498 8.21 -21.37 19.01
N GLN A 499 6.98 -20.96 19.27
CA GLN A 499 6.14 -20.37 18.25
C GLN A 499 6.59 -18.96 17.84
N ILE A 500 6.99 -18.12 18.77
CA ILE A 500 7.54 -16.79 18.49
C ILE A 500 8.84 -16.92 17.70
N GLU A 501 9.76 -17.80 18.11
CA GLU A 501 11.00 -18.06 17.38
C GLU A 501 10.72 -18.55 15.94
N THR A 502 9.72 -19.41 15.75
CA THR A 502 9.29 -19.89 14.42
C THR A 502 8.76 -18.75 13.55
N ILE A 503 7.90 -17.88 14.10
CA ILE A 503 7.41 -16.69 13.41
C ILE A 503 8.57 -15.79 13.00
N LEU A 504 9.48 -15.48 13.93
CA LEU A 504 10.62 -14.60 13.69
C LEU A 504 11.67 -15.24 12.75
N ALA A 505 11.71 -16.55 12.61
CA ALA A 505 12.55 -17.23 11.63
C ALA A 505 12.07 -17.00 10.19
N ASN A 506 10.79 -16.75 9.96
CA ASN A 506 10.25 -16.46 8.66
C ASN A 506 10.77 -15.08 8.14
N PRO A 507 11.44 -15.02 6.97
CA PRO A 507 12.02 -13.78 6.44
C PRO A 507 10.99 -12.66 6.23
N GLN A 508 9.73 -12.99 5.97
CA GLN A 508 8.68 -11.99 5.72
C GLN A 508 8.19 -11.35 7.03
N TRP A 509 8.08 -12.13 8.09
CA TRP A 509 7.78 -11.61 9.41
C TRP A 509 8.91 -10.72 9.96
N ARG A 510 10.17 -11.05 9.66
CA ARG A 510 11.33 -10.20 10.00
C ARG A 510 11.23 -8.82 9.37
N LYS A 511 10.66 -8.70 8.18
CA LYS A 511 10.45 -7.40 7.50
C LYS A 511 9.46 -6.50 8.24
N LEU A 512 8.60 -7.04 9.07
CA LEU A 512 7.69 -6.24 9.91
C LEU A 512 8.41 -5.56 11.08
N GLN A 513 9.67 -5.96 11.38
CA GLN A 513 10.48 -5.41 12.47
C GLN A 513 9.77 -5.46 13.81
N ILE A 514 9.21 -6.61 14.12
CA ILE A 514 8.61 -6.87 15.43
C ILE A 514 9.69 -6.70 16.50
N ASP A 515 9.45 -5.85 17.48
CA ASP A 515 10.46 -5.44 18.47
C ASP A 515 10.17 -5.96 19.89
N ARG A 516 8.90 -6.23 20.22
CA ARG A 516 8.51 -6.70 21.54
C ARG A 516 7.28 -7.60 21.54
N VAL A 517 7.12 -8.32 22.64
CA VAL A 517 5.96 -9.16 22.89
C VAL A 517 5.38 -8.85 24.28
N LYS A 518 4.07 -8.66 24.35
CA LYS A 518 3.32 -8.75 25.60
C LYS A 518 2.68 -10.12 25.69
N PHE A 519 2.55 -10.66 26.90
CA PHE A 519 2.03 -12.00 27.05
C PHE A 519 1.17 -12.16 28.31
N PHE A 520 0.32 -13.18 28.28
CA PHE A 520 -0.49 -13.66 29.39
C PHE A 520 -0.25 -15.15 29.56
N ALA A 521 0.50 -15.52 30.62
CA ALA A 521 0.76 -16.90 30.96
C ALA A 521 -0.50 -17.58 31.48
N MET A 522 -0.88 -18.70 30.89
CA MET A 522 -2.03 -19.47 31.38
C MET A 522 -1.91 -20.94 31.05
N GLU A 523 -2.21 -21.76 32.05
CA GLU A 523 -2.50 -23.17 31.87
C GLU A 523 -4.00 -23.32 31.57
N GLY A 524 -4.37 -24.10 30.59
CA GLY A 524 -5.76 -24.28 30.23
C GLY A 524 -5.95 -25.04 28.92
N THR A 525 -7.20 -25.36 28.64
CA THR A 525 -7.55 -25.97 27.36
C THR A 525 -7.29 -25.00 26.19
N LEU A 526 -7.14 -25.54 25.01
CA LEU A 526 -6.97 -24.77 23.81
C LEU A 526 -8.10 -23.71 23.66
N ASN A 527 -9.34 -24.07 23.94
CA ASN A 527 -10.50 -23.19 23.86
C ASN A 527 -10.43 -22.01 24.84
N GLN A 528 -9.97 -22.25 26.05
CA GLN A 528 -9.76 -21.17 27.02
C GLN A 528 -8.68 -20.19 26.54
N ARG A 529 -7.58 -20.70 25.96
CA ARG A 529 -6.56 -19.83 25.36
C ARG A 529 -7.10 -19.03 24.17
N TYR A 530 -7.95 -19.63 23.31
CA TYR A 530 -8.60 -18.92 22.22
C TYR A 530 -9.50 -17.78 22.69
N LYS A 531 -10.30 -18.01 23.72
CA LYS A 531 -11.14 -16.95 24.30
C LYS A 531 -10.28 -15.80 24.82
N VAL A 532 -9.24 -16.09 25.56
CA VAL A 532 -8.31 -15.07 26.08
C VAL A 532 -7.55 -14.38 24.94
N LYS A 533 -7.15 -15.11 23.90
CA LYS A 533 -6.54 -14.52 22.70
C LYS A 533 -7.46 -13.48 22.05
N ALA A 534 -8.73 -13.81 21.84
CA ALA A 534 -9.69 -12.89 21.25
C ALA A 534 -9.92 -11.64 22.12
N MET A 535 -10.03 -11.81 23.42
CA MET A 535 -10.15 -10.71 24.39
C MET A 535 -8.91 -9.82 24.38
N LEU A 536 -7.72 -10.42 24.37
CA LEU A 536 -6.45 -9.71 24.34
C LEU A 536 -6.27 -8.94 23.02
N ALA A 537 -6.57 -9.57 21.89
CA ALA A 537 -6.52 -8.93 20.57
C ALA A 537 -7.47 -7.72 20.47
N GLN A 538 -8.66 -7.82 21.04
CA GLN A 538 -9.62 -6.72 21.08
C GLN A 538 -9.19 -5.62 22.05
N HIS A 539 -8.66 -5.97 23.21
CA HIS A 539 -8.16 -5.02 24.21
C HIS A 539 -6.97 -4.21 23.67
N GLU A 540 -5.97 -4.88 23.11
CA GLU A 540 -4.78 -4.26 22.54
C GLU A 540 -5.03 -3.65 21.14
N ARG A 541 -6.21 -3.85 20.58
CA ARG A 541 -6.61 -3.36 19.24
C ARG A 541 -5.64 -3.79 18.15
N THR A 542 -5.35 -5.08 18.12
CA THR A 542 -4.41 -5.63 17.13
C THR A 542 -4.79 -5.26 15.70
N LEU A 543 -3.80 -4.95 14.88
CA LEU A 543 -3.98 -4.60 13.48
C LEU A 543 -4.60 -5.74 12.67
N MET A 544 -4.24 -6.99 13.00
CA MET A 544 -4.73 -8.20 12.33
C MET A 544 -5.92 -8.80 13.06
N ASN A 545 -7.02 -9.03 12.34
CA ASN A 545 -8.28 -9.53 12.88
C ASN A 545 -8.35 -11.06 12.96
N CYS A 546 -7.46 -11.80 12.29
CA CYS A 546 -7.38 -13.25 12.42
C CYS A 546 -7.21 -13.70 13.88
N SER A 547 -6.59 -12.85 14.69
CA SER A 547 -6.44 -13.06 16.14
C SER A 547 -7.77 -13.02 16.91
N LEU A 548 -8.81 -12.38 16.37
CA LEU A 548 -10.12 -12.25 17.01
C LEU A 548 -11.01 -13.49 16.82
N LEU A 549 -10.61 -14.41 15.92
CA LEU A 549 -11.44 -15.54 15.57
C LEU A 549 -11.42 -16.61 16.66
N VAL A 550 -12.58 -16.95 17.15
CA VAL A 550 -12.83 -18.07 18.07
C VAL A 550 -13.61 -19.13 17.30
N ALA A 551 -13.40 -20.40 17.57
CA ALA A 551 -14.17 -21.48 16.93
C ALA A 551 -15.64 -21.42 17.36
N ASP A 552 -16.56 -21.56 16.39
CA ASP A 552 -18.01 -21.41 16.58
C ASP A 552 -18.66 -22.43 17.53
N SER A 553 -17.98 -23.51 17.88
CA SER A 553 -18.58 -24.64 18.58
C SER A 553 -18.61 -24.54 20.10
N GLU A 554 -18.09 -23.45 20.72
CA GLU A 554 -17.88 -23.42 22.17
C GLU A 554 -18.04 -22.04 22.84
N ILE A 555 -18.90 -21.19 22.32
CA ILE A 555 -19.42 -20.05 23.09
C ILE A 555 -20.70 -20.53 23.75
N PRO A 556 -20.76 -20.69 25.08
CA PRO A 556 -21.99 -21.08 25.77
C PRO A 556 -23.04 -19.98 25.66
#